data_ded18305ddca01c2fc093ca5d9d7bae2
#
_entry.id   ded18305ddca01c2fc093ca5d9d7bae2
#
_cell.length_a   1.000
_cell.length_b   1.000
_cell.length_c   1.000
_cell.angle_alpha   90.00
_cell.angle_beta   90.00
_cell.angle_gamma   90.00
#
_symmetry.space_group_name_H-M   'P 1'
#
loop_
_entity.id
_entity.type
_entity.pdbx_description
1 polymer ?
#
loop_
_entity_poly.entity_id
_entity_poly.type
_entity_poly.pdbx_seq_one_letter_code
_entity_poly.pdbx_strand_id
1 'polypeptide(L)'
;EVPKTTSESTQGIPLRQSTTPTDPLSSRRSNPFVFSGISLGLPGMEEVFAPDSFDRIIRGDNFISELSDETKQRLLDRNLVRIIKHPDGSAEFVPCNDFSLIPQLAGRRGHFDLAEQYGVDPKIVEAMDITTSLALAAGLEALKDAGLPLVAVEQINKAGKRLIQKWHLPDSERNRTGVIFASCFPGIDQAMRHAQKNGADEEGHFDRRFLLQILTMGHSQFAQYIGARGPNISVNNACASTPSAISIAEDWLSTGRCDRIIIVSADDS
;
A
#
# COMPACT_ATOMS: atom_id res chain seq x y z
N GLU A 1 53.75 -13.85 36.01
CA GLU A 1 52.48 -14.20 36.66
C GLU A 1 51.34 -13.51 35.91
N VAL A 2 50.53 -14.36 35.26
CA VAL A 2 49.34 -13.94 34.50
C VAL A 2 48.11 -14.10 35.43
N PRO A 3 47.26 -13.09 35.62
CA PRO A 3 46.07 -13.24 36.48
C PRO A 3 45.04 -14.19 35.85
N LYS A 4 44.58 -15.13 36.64
CA LYS A 4 43.47 -16.04 36.29
C LYS A 4 42.18 -15.25 36.18
N THR A 5 41.59 -15.28 34.99
CA THR A 5 40.22 -14.83 34.74
C THR A 5 39.23 -15.79 35.43
N THR A 6 38.48 -15.27 36.37
CA THR A 6 37.33 -15.93 36.98
C THR A 6 36.18 -16.00 35.95
N SER A 7 35.76 -17.22 35.68
CA SER A 7 34.57 -17.50 34.87
C SER A 7 33.30 -17.08 35.66
N GLU A 8 32.64 -16.00 35.25
CA GLU A 8 31.28 -15.71 35.71
C GLU A 8 30.32 -16.73 35.11
N SER A 9 29.65 -17.48 35.97
CA SER A 9 28.56 -18.37 35.61
C SER A 9 27.36 -17.54 35.16
N THR A 10 27.04 -17.60 33.86
CA THR A 10 25.77 -17.10 33.33
C THR A 10 24.63 -17.89 33.93
N GLN A 11 23.97 -17.35 34.95
CA GLN A 11 22.69 -17.89 35.40
C GLN A 11 21.66 -17.65 34.30
N GLY A 12 21.25 -18.74 33.64
CA GLY A 12 20.16 -18.71 32.67
C GLY A 12 18.88 -18.17 33.30
N ILE A 13 18.21 -17.27 32.62
CA ILE A 13 16.86 -16.78 33.03
C ILE A 13 15.95 -18.02 33.14
N PRO A 14 15.33 -18.29 34.31
CA PRO A 14 14.44 -19.42 34.45
C PRO A 14 13.24 -19.26 33.50
N LEU A 15 13.13 -20.15 32.53
CA LEU A 15 11.96 -20.26 31.68
C LEU A 15 10.76 -20.56 32.57
N ARG A 16 9.85 -19.60 32.67
CA ARG A 16 8.56 -19.76 33.36
C ARG A 16 7.86 -20.95 32.69
N GLN A 17 7.58 -22.01 33.48
CA GLN A 17 6.76 -23.13 33.00
C GLN A 17 5.45 -22.57 32.46
N SER A 18 5.20 -22.78 31.19
CA SER A 18 3.96 -22.41 30.54
C SER A 18 2.84 -23.23 31.17
N THR A 19 2.07 -22.57 32.03
CA THR A 19 0.70 -23.04 32.25
C THR A 19 0.02 -22.89 30.89
N THR A 20 -0.53 -23.99 30.36
CA THR A 20 -1.28 -24.02 29.10
C THR A 20 -2.21 -22.81 29.07
N PRO A 21 -2.04 -21.85 28.15
CA PRO A 21 -2.97 -20.74 28.07
C PRO A 21 -4.32 -21.36 27.72
N THR A 22 -5.33 -21.17 28.55
CA THR A 22 -6.71 -21.28 28.10
C THR A 22 -6.80 -20.30 26.91
N ASP A 23 -7.01 -20.84 25.72
CA ASP A 23 -7.04 -20.11 24.48
C ASP A 23 -8.03 -18.93 24.61
N PRO A 24 -7.57 -17.67 24.69
CA PRO A 24 -8.47 -16.54 24.83
C PRO A 24 -9.33 -16.34 23.58
N LEU A 25 -9.03 -17.05 22.49
CA LEU A 25 -9.79 -17.06 21.24
C LEU A 25 -11.05 -17.94 21.34
N SER A 26 -11.12 -18.90 22.28
CA SER A 26 -12.26 -19.80 22.42
C SER A 26 -13.56 -19.14 22.91
N SER A 27 -13.47 -17.92 23.46
CA SER A 27 -14.63 -17.14 23.93
C SER A 27 -15.08 -16.04 22.96
N ARG A 28 -14.38 -15.83 21.85
CA ARG A 28 -14.83 -14.89 20.83
C ARG A 28 -16.08 -15.45 20.18
N ARG A 29 -17.18 -14.71 20.25
CA ARG A 29 -18.40 -15.04 19.50
C ARG A 29 -18.01 -15.14 18.03
N SER A 30 -18.09 -16.34 17.47
CA SER A 30 -17.81 -16.60 16.07
C SER A 30 -18.98 -16.12 15.20
N ASN A 31 -19.18 -14.81 15.12
CA ASN A 31 -19.93 -14.29 13.99
C ASN A 31 -18.96 -14.34 12.80
N PRO A 32 -19.26 -15.14 11.77
CA PRO A 32 -18.39 -15.20 10.60
C PRO A 32 -18.36 -13.83 9.94
N PHE A 33 -17.16 -13.32 9.70
CA PHE A 33 -16.97 -12.15 8.84
C PHE A 33 -16.91 -12.63 7.40
N VAL A 34 -17.41 -11.82 6.50
CA VAL A 34 -17.42 -12.12 5.06
C VAL A 34 -16.76 -11.01 4.28
N PHE A 35 -16.07 -11.37 3.23
CA PHE A 35 -15.66 -10.43 2.20
C PHE A 35 -16.86 -10.22 1.28
N SER A 36 -17.42 -9.02 1.28
CA SER A 36 -18.60 -8.68 0.46
C SER A 36 -18.23 -8.08 -0.89
N GLY A 37 -17.00 -7.66 -1.08
CA GLY A 37 -16.48 -7.15 -2.34
C GLY A 37 -14.95 -7.21 -2.35
N ILE A 38 -14.41 -7.38 -3.54
CA ILE A 38 -12.99 -7.56 -3.77
C ILE A 38 -12.57 -6.91 -5.09
N SER A 39 -11.37 -6.39 -5.12
CA SER A 39 -10.75 -5.87 -6.33
C SER A 39 -9.28 -6.23 -6.38
N LEU A 40 -8.76 -6.44 -7.56
CA LEU A 40 -7.38 -6.86 -7.78
C LEU A 40 -6.79 -6.14 -8.99
N GLY A 41 -5.81 -5.28 -8.73
CA GLY A 41 -4.96 -4.70 -9.77
C GLY A 41 -3.72 -5.55 -9.97
N LEU A 42 -3.40 -5.88 -11.21
CA LEU A 42 -2.27 -6.73 -11.56
C LEU A 42 -1.29 -6.04 -12.50
N PRO A 43 0.02 -6.30 -12.34
CA PRO A 43 0.98 -5.95 -13.37
C PRO A 43 0.79 -6.80 -14.63
N GLY A 44 1.42 -6.43 -15.75
CA GLY A 44 1.42 -7.21 -16.99
C GLY A 44 0.08 -7.29 -17.72
N MET A 45 -0.94 -6.60 -17.24
CA MET A 45 -2.23 -6.43 -17.87
C MET A 45 -2.21 -5.17 -18.77
N GLU A 46 -3.09 -5.10 -19.78
CA GLU A 46 -3.27 -3.88 -20.57
C GLU A 46 -3.81 -2.75 -19.67
N GLU A 47 -4.78 -3.05 -18.83
CA GLU A 47 -5.28 -2.17 -17.76
C GLU A 47 -5.02 -2.80 -16.38
N VAL A 48 -4.68 -1.99 -15.39
CA VAL A 48 -4.35 -2.48 -14.04
C VAL A 48 -5.52 -3.24 -13.43
N PHE A 49 -6.73 -2.69 -13.53
CA PHE A 49 -7.97 -3.28 -12.97
C PHE A 49 -8.82 -3.94 -14.06
N ALA A 50 -8.23 -4.89 -14.79
CA ALA A 50 -8.97 -5.63 -15.81
C ALA A 50 -10.00 -6.56 -15.18
N PRO A 51 -11.21 -6.69 -15.78
CA PRO A 51 -12.28 -7.50 -15.21
C PRO A 51 -11.96 -9.00 -15.07
N ASP A 52 -11.04 -9.52 -15.87
CA ASP A 52 -10.62 -10.93 -15.89
C ASP A 52 -9.40 -11.22 -14.99
N SER A 53 -8.94 -10.26 -14.20
CA SER A 53 -7.75 -10.38 -13.35
C SER A 53 -7.80 -11.60 -12.43
N PHE A 54 -8.95 -11.86 -11.77
CA PHE A 54 -9.14 -13.01 -10.90
C PHE A 54 -9.05 -14.33 -11.66
N ASP A 55 -9.75 -14.45 -12.77
CA ASP A 55 -9.77 -15.66 -13.57
C ASP A 55 -8.38 -16.01 -14.09
N ARG A 56 -7.60 -15.00 -14.42
CA ARG A 56 -6.22 -15.17 -14.89
C ARG A 56 -5.30 -15.67 -13.79
N ILE A 57 -5.41 -15.15 -12.56
CA ILE A 57 -4.66 -15.66 -11.41
C ILE A 57 -5.03 -17.11 -11.11
N ILE A 58 -6.33 -17.45 -11.12
CA ILE A 58 -6.78 -18.81 -10.85
C ILE A 58 -6.27 -19.79 -11.90
N ARG A 59 -6.17 -19.37 -13.14
CA ARG A 59 -5.55 -20.16 -14.23
C ARG A 59 -4.04 -20.33 -14.10
N GLY A 60 -3.39 -19.54 -13.24
CA GLY A 60 -1.95 -19.56 -13.05
C GLY A 60 -1.17 -18.73 -14.09
N ASP A 61 -1.80 -17.72 -14.68
CA ASP A 61 -1.13 -16.82 -15.62
C ASP A 61 0.05 -16.10 -14.92
N ASN A 62 1.16 -15.97 -15.64
CA ASN A 62 2.32 -15.25 -15.15
C ASN A 62 2.30 -13.80 -15.67
N PHE A 63 2.37 -12.85 -14.74
CA PHE A 63 2.32 -11.42 -15.03
C PHE A 63 3.71 -10.75 -15.01
N ILE A 64 4.75 -11.53 -14.80
CA ILE A 64 6.13 -11.07 -14.81
C ILE A 64 6.70 -11.34 -16.22
N SER A 65 7.27 -10.33 -16.85
CA SER A 65 7.81 -10.40 -18.20
C SER A 65 9.24 -9.88 -18.27
N GLU A 66 9.93 -10.22 -19.36
CA GLU A 66 11.25 -9.65 -19.65
C GLU A 66 11.20 -8.14 -19.83
N LEU A 67 12.21 -7.48 -19.27
CA LEU A 67 12.44 -6.06 -19.50
C LEU A 67 13.00 -5.83 -20.91
N SER A 68 12.50 -4.79 -21.59
CA SER A 68 13.08 -4.36 -22.86
C SER A 68 14.52 -3.86 -22.69
N ASP A 69 15.32 -3.98 -23.73
CA ASP A 69 16.71 -3.50 -23.70
C ASP A 69 16.80 -2.00 -23.43
N GLU A 70 15.82 -1.22 -23.90
CA GLU A 70 15.69 0.21 -23.54
C GLU A 70 15.50 0.42 -22.04
N THR A 71 14.68 -0.40 -21.38
CA THR A 71 14.50 -0.32 -19.92
C THR A 71 15.74 -0.79 -19.18
N LYS A 72 16.39 -1.85 -19.64
CA LYS A 72 17.66 -2.33 -19.11
C LYS A 72 18.75 -1.26 -19.22
N GLN A 73 18.83 -0.57 -20.35
CA GLN A 73 19.79 0.52 -20.52
C GLN A 73 19.52 1.68 -19.54
N ARG A 74 18.25 2.08 -19.38
CA ARG A 74 17.86 3.11 -18.39
C ARG A 74 18.21 2.71 -16.95
N LEU A 75 18.18 1.42 -16.62
CA LEU A 75 18.61 0.92 -15.31
C LEU A 75 20.13 1.03 -15.15
N LEU A 76 20.92 0.67 -16.15
CA LEU A 76 22.38 0.87 -16.15
C LEU A 76 22.77 2.34 -15.99
N ASP A 77 22.09 3.24 -16.69
CA ASP A 77 22.34 4.69 -16.65
C ASP A 77 22.09 5.28 -15.23
N ARG A 78 21.40 4.56 -14.35
CA ARG A 78 21.20 4.94 -12.95
C ARG A 78 22.36 4.57 -12.03
N ASN A 79 23.44 3.97 -12.55
CA ASN A 79 24.59 3.54 -11.79
C ASN A 79 24.23 2.62 -10.61
N LEU A 80 23.39 1.63 -10.85
CA LEU A 80 22.97 0.67 -9.84
C LEU A 80 24.18 -0.08 -9.27
N VAL A 81 24.10 -0.42 -7.99
CA VAL A 81 25.12 -1.17 -7.27
C VAL A 81 24.50 -2.45 -6.71
N ARG A 82 25.12 -3.59 -7.00
CA ARG A 82 24.76 -4.88 -6.42
C ARG A 82 25.52 -5.09 -5.11
N ILE A 83 24.82 -5.53 -4.08
CA ILE A 83 25.44 -5.87 -2.79
C ILE A 83 25.67 -7.38 -2.76
N ILE A 84 26.95 -7.80 -2.68
CA ILE A 84 27.33 -9.17 -2.45
C ILE A 84 27.65 -9.34 -0.97
N LYS A 85 26.89 -10.21 -0.29
CA LYS A 85 27.10 -10.52 1.12
C LYS A 85 27.95 -11.79 1.23
N HIS A 86 28.98 -11.74 2.07
CA HIS A 86 29.87 -12.85 2.34
C HIS A 86 29.50 -13.57 3.65
N PRO A 87 29.88 -14.86 3.83
CA PRO A 87 29.59 -15.63 5.04
C PRO A 87 30.18 -15.04 6.33
N ASP A 88 31.24 -14.25 6.22
CA ASP A 88 31.88 -13.55 7.35
C ASP A 88 31.14 -12.28 7.81
N GLY A 89 30.00 -11.96 7.16
CA GLY A 89 29.18 -10.79 7.44
C GLY A 89 29.64 -9.52 6.71
N SER A 90 30.73 -9.57 5.94
CA SER A 90 31.15 -8.44 5.09
C SER A 90 30.24 -8.30 3.87
N ALA A 91 30.23 -7.11 3.27
CA ALA A 91 29.50 -6.81 2.05
C ALA A 91 30.37 -6.07 1.05
N GLU A 92 30.31 -6.50 -0.21
CA GLU A 92 30.94 -5.83 -1.33
C GLU A 92 29.91 -5.12 -2.19
N PHE A 93 30.21 -3.89 -2.61
CA PHE A 93 29.36 -3.10 -3.48
C PHE A 93 29.93 -3.11 -4.91
N VAL A 94 29.28 -3.84 -5.79
CA VAL A 94 29.72 -4.03 -7.18
C VAL A 94 28.86 -3.20 -8.12
N PRO A 95 29.43 -2.24 -8.88
CA PRO A 95 28.66 -1.51 -9.88
C PRO A 95 28.07 -2.42 -10.94
N CYS A 96 26.80 -2.23 -11.28
CA CYS A 96 26.14 -2.93 -12.37
C CYS A 96 26.45 -2.20 -13.68
N ASN A 97 27.36 -2.72 -14.48
CA ASN A 97 27.82 -2.16 -15.74
C ASN A 97 27.47 -3.04 -16.95
N ASP A 98 26.75 -4.11 -16.75
CA ASP A 98 26.33 -5.07 -17.76
C ASP A 98 24.88 -5.50 -17.54
N PHE A 99 24.15 -5.82 -18.61
CA PHE A 99 22.75 -6.26 -18.53
C PHE A 99 22.55 -7.50 -17.64
N SER A 100 23.51 -8.40 -17.57
CA SER A 100 23.42 -9.61 -16.74
C SER A 100 23.40 -9.30 -15.23
N LEU A 101 23.86 -8.13 -14.82
CA LEU A 101 23.95 -7.70 -13.41
C LEU A 101 22.73 -6.95 -12.91
N ILE A 102 21.80 -6.61 -13.80
CA ILE A 102 20.56 -5.90 -13.45
C ILE A 102 19.35 -6.83 -13.53
N PRO A 103 18.18 -6.46 -12.94
CA PRO A 103 16.95 -7.22 -13.09
C PRO A 103 16.60 -7.48 -14.54
N GLN A 104 16.25 -8.72 -14.88
CA GLN A 104 15.85 -9.13 -16.22
C GLN A 104 14.33 -9.16 -16.38
N LEU A 105 13.63 -9.39 -15.29
CA LEU A 105 12.19 -9.60 -15.21
C LEU A 105 11.56 -8.57 -14.30
N ALA A 106 10.38 -8.10 -14.66
CA ALA A 106 9.55 -7.25 -13.78
C ALA A 106 8.05 -7.42 -14.09
N GLY A 107 7.23 -7.16 -13.09
CA GLY A 107 5.82 -6.86 -13.27
C GLY A 107 5.69 -5.41 -13.74
N ARG A 108 5.17 -5.17 -14.97
CA ARG A 108 5.01 -3.82 -15.50
C ARG A 108 3.57 -3.36 -15.30
N ARG A 109 3.39 -2.16 -14.76
CA ARG A 109 2.06 -1.57 -14.63
C ARG A 109 1.47 -1.33 -16.03
N GLY A 110 0.21 -1.74 -16.21
CA GLY A 110 -0.58 -1.42 -17.39
C GLY A 110 -1.09 0.02 -17.40
N HIS A 111 -2.00 0.31 -18.32
CA HIS A 111 -2.65 1.61 -18.37
C HIS A 111 -3.46 1.85 -17.07
N PHE A 112 -3.28 3.04 -16.50
CA PHE A 112 -3.99 3.47 -15.32
C PHE A 112 -4.09 5.01 -15.31
N ASP A 113 -5.32 5.50 -15.36
CA ASP A 113 -5.65 6.92 -15.20
C ASP A 113 -6.86 7.10 -14.30
N LEU A 114 -6.61 7.57 -13.08
CA LEU A 114 -7.63 7.72 -12.05
C LEU A 114 -8.67 8.79 -12.42
N ALA A 115 -8.29 9.81 -13.19
CA ALA A 115 -9.21 10.85 -13.63
C ALA A 115 -10.13 10.35 -14.75
N GLU A 116 -9.55 9.65 -15.73
CA GLU A 116 -10.28 9.14 -16.90
C GLU A 116 -11.20 7.98 -16.52
N GLN A 117 -10.65 6.98 -15.82
CA GLN A 117 -11.36 5.72 -15.51
C GLN A 117 -12.37 5.87 -14.37
N TYR A 118 -12.10 6.76 -13.39
CA TYR A 118 -12.90 6.88 -12.16
C TYR A 118 -13.54 8.26 -11.97
N GLY A 119 -13.30 9.19 -12.88
CA GLY A 119 -13.86 10.55 -12.82
C GLY A 119 -13.33 11.39 -11.65
N VAL A 120 -12.15 11.06 -11.11
CA VAL A 120 -11.53 11.84 -10.03
C VAL A 120 -11.02 13.15 -10.61
N ASP A 121 -11.22 14.27 -9.87
CA ASP A 121 -10.71 15.57 -10.30
C ASP A 121 -9.19 15.49 -10.55
N PRO A 122 -8.71 15.87 -11.74
CA PRO A 122 -7.28 15.84 -12.07
C PRO A 122 -6.39 16.57 -11.06
N LYS A 123 -6.90 17.62 -10.40
CA LYS A 123 -6.17 18.34 -9.35
C LYS A 123 -5.96 17.49 -8.09
N ILE A 124 -6.89 16.60 -7.79
CA ILE A 124 -6.77 15.66 -6.69
C ILE A 124 -5.76 14.57 -7.07
N VAL A 125 -5.82 14.07 -8.30
CA VAL A 125 -4.89 13.08 -8.82
C VAL A 125 -3.46 13.61 -8.81
N GLU A 126 -3.25 14.85 -9.26
CA GLU A 126 -1.94 15.53 -9.23
C GLU A 126 -1.34 15.63 -7.82
N ALA A 127 -2.19 15.71 -6.80
CA ALA A 127 -1.77 15.79 -5.40
C ALA A 127 -1.51 14.42 -4.75
N MET A 128 -1.87 13.32 -5.40
CA MET A 128 -1.67 11.95 -4.90
C MET A 128 -0.36 11.36 -5.43
N ASP A 129 0.23 10.46 -4.65
CA ASP A 129 1.23 9.54 -5.16
C ASP A 129 0.56 8.39 -5.92
N ILE A 130 1.35 7.63 -6.67
CA ILE A 130 0.84 6.52 -7.47
C ILE A 130 0.23 5.41 -6.60
N THR A 131 0.85 5.11 -5.46
CA THR A 131 0.38 4.09 -4.51
C THR A 131 -1.00 4.46 -3.95
N THR A 132 -1.18 5.71 -3.52
CA THR A 132 -2.48 6.21 -3.05
C THR A 132 -3.53 6.20 -4.17
N SER A 133 -3.14 6.55 -5.40
CA SER A 133 -4.03 6.52 -6.56
C SER A 133 -4.51 5.11 -6.90
N LEU A 134 -3.61 4.13 -6.90
CA LEU A 134 -3.93 2.71 -7.10
C LEU A 134 -4.83 2.18 -5.99
N ALA A 135 -4.53 2.50 -4.74
CA ALA A 135 -5.33 2.09 -3.59
C ALA A 135 -6.74 2.70 -3.64
N LEU A 136 -6.88 3.96 -4.07
CA LEU A 136 -8.17 4.60 -4.27
C LEU A 136 -9.00 3.85 -5.31
N ALA A 137 -8.42 3.53 -6.46
CA ALA A 137 -9.10 2.78 -7.50
C ALA A 137 -9.51 1.38 -7.03
N ALA A 138 -8.59 0.64 -6.40
CA ALA A 138 -8.87 -0.68 -5.83
C ALA A 138 -10.04 -0.63 -4.84
N GLY A 139 -10.06 0.37 -3.96
CA GLY A 139 -11.13 0.57 -2.99
C GLY A 139 -12.47 0.90 -3.64
N LEU A 140 -12.49 1.72 -4.68
CA LEU A 140 -13.71 2.05 -5.44
C LEU A 140 -14.26 0.81 -6.17
N GLU A 141 -13.41 0.03 -6.82
CA GLU A 141 -13.82 -1.22 -7.47
C GLU A 141 -14.34 -2.25 -6.46
N ALA A 142 -13.70 -2.41 -5.30
CA ALA A 142 -14.17 -3.30 -4.25
C ALA A 142 -15.52 -2.86 -3.67
N LEU A 143 -15.77 -1.56 -3.53
CA LEU A 143 -17.07 -1.03 -3.10
C LEU A 143 -18.16 -1.26 -4.15
N LYS A 144 -17.82 -1.15 -5.42
CA LYS A 144 -18.70 -1.43 -6.53
C LYS A 144 -19.05 -2.93 -6.58
N ASP A 145 -18.06 -3.81 -6.43
CA ASP A 145 -18.25 -5.26 -6.36
C ASP A 145 -19.11 -5.66 -5.16
N ALA A 146 -18.93 -5.00 -4.02
CA ALA A 146 -19.79 -5.17 -2.83
C ALA A 146 -21.23 -4.69 -3.02
N GLY A 147 -21.57 -4.08 -4.15
CA GLY A 147 -22.90 -3.50 -4.39
C GLY A 147 -23.23 -2.31 -3.50
N LEU A 148 -22.23 -1.63 -2.93
CA LEU A 148 -22.42 -0.45 -2.10
C LEU A 148 -22.62 0.77 -3.02
N PRO A 149 -23.78 1.45 -2.94
CA PRO A 149 -24.06 2.60 -3.78
C PRO A 149 -23.19 3.78 -3.34
N LEU A 150 -22.32 4.25 -4.23
CA LEU A 150 -21.58 5.47 -4.02
C LEU A 150 -22.37 6.67 -4.55
N VAL A 151 -22.40 7.74 -3.77
CA VAL A 151 -23.08 8.99 -4.11
C VAL A 151 -22.06 9.98 -4.62
N ALA A 152 -22.25 10.47 -5.84
CA ALA A 152 -21.38 11.50 -6.41
C ALA A 152 -21.56 12.83 -5.65
N VAL A 153 -20.46 13.39 -5.19
CA VAL A 153 -20.42 14.77 -4.67
C VAL A 153 -19.96 15.68 -5.81
N GLU A 154 -20.90 16.42 -6.35
CA GLU A 154 -20.66 17.32 -7.48
C GLU A 154 -20.30 18.73 -7.02
N GLN A 155 -19.43 19.38 -7.73
CA GLN A 155 -19.17 20.81 -7.64
C GLN A 155 -19.38 21.46 -9.01
N ILE A 156 -20.00 22.64 -9.01
CA ILE A 156 -20.11 23.46 -10.21
C ILE A 156 -18.88 24.38 -10.26
N ASN A 157 -18.09 24.26 -11.31
CA ASN A 157 -16.92 25.12 -11.52
C ASN A 157 -17.35 26.54 -11.96
N LYS A 158 -16.40 27.46 -12.02
CA LYS A 158 -16.66 28.87 -12.45
C LYS A 158 -17.23 28.98 -13.87
N ALA A 159 -17.09 27.96 -14.70
CA ALA A 159 -17.62 27.89 -16.06
C ALA A 159 -19.00 27.22 -16.12
N GLY A 160 -19.66 26.95 -14.97
CA GLY A 160 -20.96 26.28 -14.89
C GLY A 160 -20.96 24.78 -15.17
N LYS A 161 -19.79 24.15 -15.33
CA LYS A 161 -19.66 22.70 -15.56
C LYS A 161 -19.71 21.95 -14.23
N ARG A 162 -20.55 20.90 -14.16
CA ARG A 162 -20.57 19.97 -13.04
C ARG A 162 -19.36 19.06 -13.12
N LEU A 163 -18.61 18.95 -12.02
CA LEU A 163 -17.47 18.05 -11.86
C LEU A 163 -17.71 17.20 -10.63
N ILE A 164 -17.49 15.89 -10.77
CA ILE A 164 -17.51 14.98 -9.62
C ILE A 164 -16.21 15.20 -8.84
N GLN A 165 -16.32 15.63 -7.59
CA GLN A 165 -15.15 15.81 -6.73
C GLN A 165 -14.81 14.55 -5.95
N LYS A 166 -15.82 13.84 -5.51
CA LYS A 166 -15.68 12.67 -4.62
C LYS A 166 -16.84 11.72 -4.83
N TRP A 167 -16.62 10.48 -4.43
CA TRP A 167 -17.64 9.48 -4.31
C TRP A 167 -17.84 9.15 -2.83
N HIS A 168 -18.99 9.47 -2.28
CA HIS A 168 -19.28 9.24 -0.87
C HIS A 168 -20.14 7.99 -0.66
N LEU A 169 -19.86 7.28 0.41
CA LEU A 169 -20.79 6.30 0.97
C LEU A 169 -22.11 6.97 1.33
N PRO A 170 -23.24 6.26 1.32
CA PRO A 170 -24.50 6.76 1.87
C PRO A 170 -24.33 7.22 3.31
N ASP A 171 -25.07 8.26 3.73
CA ASP A 171 -24.92 8.84 5.08
C ASP A 171 -25.13 7.83 6.20
N SER A 172 -26.04 6.86 6.01
CA SER A 172 -26.30 5.75 6.95
C SER A 172 -25.06 4.90 7.23
N GLU A 173 -24.14 4.82 6.26
CA GLU A 173 -23.01 3.90 6.30
C GLU A 173 -21.71 4.54 6.80
N ARG A 174 -21.58 5.86 6.67
CA ARG A 174 -20.32 6.58 6.91
C ARG A 174 -19.76 6.41 8.31
N ASN A 175 -20.62 6.51 9.34
CA ASN A 175 -20.19 6.51 10.73
C ASN A 175 -19.70 5.13 11.21
N ARG A 176 -20.15 4.07 10.53
CA ARG A 176 -19.88 2.68 10.89
C ARG A 176 -18.96 1.98 9.88
N THR A 177 -18.33 2.73 8.97
CA THR A 177 -17.36 2.20 7.99
C THR A 177 -15.95 2.64 8.39
N GLY A 178 -15.09 1.65 8.67
CA GLY A 178 -13.66 1.84 8.92
C GLY A 178 -12.84 1.71 7.64
N VAL A 179 -11.61 2.21 7.68
CA VAL A 179 -10.63 2.13 6.58
C VAL A 179 -9.29 1.67 7.14
N ILE A 180 -8.69 0.68 6.49
CA ILE A 180 -7.30 0.27 6.76
C ILE A 180 -6.52 0.35 5.45
N PHE A 181 -5.45 1.13 5.45
CA PHE A 181 -4.55 1.27 4.32
C PHE A 181 -3.29 0.47 4.61
N ALA A 182 -2.99 -0.51 3.75
CA ALA A 182 -1.85 -1.41 3.89
C ALA A 182 -0.87 -1.19 2.73
N SER A 183 0.33 -0.66 3.02
CA SER A 183 1.33 -0.35 2.01
C SER A 183 2.73 -0.38 2.62
N CYS A 184 3.71 -0.86 1.84
CA CYS A 184 5.12 -0.86 2.23
C CYS A 184 5.79 0.49 1.98
N PHE A 185 5.48 1.12 0.84
CA PHE A 185 6.21 2.26 0.30
C PHE A 185 5.30 3.43 -0.11
N PRO A 186 4.35 3.85 0.75
CA PRO A 186 3.46 4.95 0.38
C PRO A 186 4.24 6.26 0.22
N GLY A 187 4.12 6.93 -0.91
CA GLY A 187 4.66 8.27 -1.15
C GLY A 187 6.18 8.37 -1.37
N ILE A 188 6.88 7.25 -1.51
CA ILE A 188 8.35 7.27 -1.62
C ILE A 188 8.84 7.92 -2.92
N ASP A 189 8.14 7.69 -4.02
CA ASP A 189 8.43 8.27 -5.33
C ASP A 189 8.28 9.80 -5.31
N GLN A 190 7.25 10.31 -4.65
CA GLN A 190 7.03 11.75 -4.50
C GLN A 190 8.04 12.39 -3.55
N ALA A 191 8.41 11.71 -2.48
CA ALA A 191 9.47 12.16 -1.58
C ALA A 191 10.81 12.28 -2.33
N MET A 192 11.14 11.31 -3.17
CA MET A 192 12.34 11.33 -4.01
C MET A 192 12.31 12.48 -5.04
N ARG A 193 11.19 12.67 -5.73
CA ARG A 193 11.02 13.78 -6.69
C ARG A 193 11.13 15.14 -6.00
N HIS A 194 10.56 15.27 -4.80
CA HIS A 194 10.64 16.50 -4.02
C HIS A 194 12.08 16.78 -3.59
N ALA A 195 12.79 15.77 -3.08
CA ALA A 195 14.20 15.89 -2.72
C ALA A 195 15.07 16.27 -3.94
N GLN A 196 14.82 15.71 -5.10
CA GLN A 196 15.53 16.05 -6.35
C GLN A 196 15.28 17.50 -6.79
N LYS A 197 14.03 17.99 -6.67
CA LYS A 197 13.68 19.36 -7.05
C LYS A 197 14.27 20.40 -6.10
N ASN A 198 14.23 20.12 -4.80
CA ASN A 198 14.63 21.07 -3.76
C ASN A 198 16.09 20.90 -3.30
N GLY A 199 16.76 19.83 -3.72
CA GLY A 199 18.18 19.63 -3.41
C GLY A 199 19.15 20.65 -4.06
N ALA A 200 18.61 21.51 -4.95
CA ALA A 200 19.34 22.63 -5.55
C ALA A 200 19.05 24.00 -4.90
N ASP A 201 18.02 24.08 -4.06
CA ASP A 201 17.63 25.32 -3.39
C ASP A 201 18.02 25.27 -1.90
N GLU A 202 18.95 26.13 -1.49
CA GLU A 202 19.41 26.28 -0.09
C GLU A 202 18.29 26.72 0.87
N GLU A 203 17.17 27.23 0.38
CA GLU A 203 16.01 27.73 1.16
C GLU A 203 14.84 26.74 1.24
N GLY A 204 15.06 25.46 1.05
CA GLY A 204 14.09 24.35 1.08
C GLY A 204 12.67 24.68 1.57
N HIS A 205 11.85 25.26 0.71
CA HIS A 205 10.45 25.53 1.06
C HIS A 205 9.62 24.26 1.04
N PHE A 206 9.04 23.89 2.18
CA PHE A 206 8.07 22.82 2.28
C PHE A 206 6.78 23.22 1.55
N ASP A 207 6.52 22.57 0.41
CA ASP A 207 5.20 22.69 -0.23
C ASP A 207 4.16 21.95 0.64
N ARG A 208 3.04 22.62 0.94
CA ARG A 208 1.92 22.02 1.66
C ARG A 208 1.41 20.74 1.00
N ARG A 209 1.54 20.61 -0.32
CA ARG A 209 1.18 19.41 -1.09
C ARG A 209 2.04 18.22 -0.70
N PHE A 210 3.31 18.47 -0.34
CA PHE A 210 4.22 17.43 0.12
C PHE A 210 3.69 16.68 1.34
N LEU A 211 3.03 17.36 2.27
CA LEU A 211 2.39 16.70 3.42
C LEU A 211 1.27 15.73 3.02
N LEU A 212 0.60 15.98 1.90
CA LEU A 212 -0.44 15.09 1.37
C LEU A 212 0.14 13.91 0.57
N GLN A 213 1.39 14.03 0.14
CA GLN A 213 2.10 13.05 -0.67
C GLN A 213 2.99 12.14 0.18
N ILE A 214 3.37 12.58 1.39
CA ILE A 214 4.22 11.78 2.27
C ILE A 214 3.40 10.83 3.11
N LEU A 215 3.89 9.60 3.11
CA LEU A 215 3.97 8.72 4.25
C LEU A 215 2.68 8.64 5.09
N THR A 216 1.95 7.58 4.93
CA THR A 216 0.87 7.20 5.86
C THR A 216 -0.43 8.00 5.79
N MET A 217 -0.57 8.97 4.90
CA MET A 217 -1.81 9.73 4.75
C MET A 217 -2.86 9.04 3.86
N GLY A 218 -2.49 7.96 3.18
CA GLY A 218 -3.39 7.25 2.25
C GLY A 218 -4.70 6.81 2.88
N HIS A 219 -4.67 6.32 4.13
CA HIS A 219 -5.88 5.96 4.87
C HIS A 219 -6.84 7.15 5.06
N SER A 220 -6.30 8.31 5.46
CA SER A 220 -7.08 9.52 5.66
C SER A 220 -7.60 10.10 4.34
N GLN A 221 -6.79 10.08 3.30
CA GLN A 221 -7.19 10.55 1.96
C GLN A 221 -8.31 9.68 1.40
N PHE A 222 -8.18 8.35 1.47
CA PHE A 222 -9.22 7.46 1.02
C PHE A 222 -10.50 7.59 1.86
N ALA A 223 -10.39 7.60 3.20
CA ALA A 223 -11.54 7.80 4.08
C ALA A 223 -12.27 9.13 3.78
N GLN A 224 -11.52 10.21 3.57
CA GLN A 224 -12.10 11.50 3.19
C GLN A 224 -12.77 11.46 1.82
N TYR A 225 -12.17 10.75 0.86
CA TYR A 225 -12.69 10.66 -0.50
C TYR A 225 -14.05 9.94 -0.54
N ILE A 226 -14.19 8.83 0.20
CA ILE A 226 -15.45 8.07 0.30
C ILE A 226 -16.38 8.55 1.42
N GLY A 227 -15.96 9.54 2.20
CA GLY A 227 -16.73 10.06 3.32
C GLY A 227 -16.88 9.11 4.50
N ALA A 228 -16.01 8.12 4.66
CA ALA A 228 -15.99 7.24 5.83
C ALA A 228 -15.59 8.02 7.09
N ARG A 229 -16.26 7.73 8.22
CA ARG A 229 -16.07 8.41 9.51
C ARG A 229 -15.79 7.44 10.66
N GLY A 230 -15.72 6.15 10.36
CA GLY A 230 -15.30 5.12 11.31
C GLY A 230 -13.80 5.17 11.57
N PRO A 231 -13.28 4.21 12.35
CA PRO A 231 -11.85 4.14 12.65
C PRO A 231 -11.05 3.98 11.36
N ASN A 232 -9.89 4.64 11.29
CA ASN A 232 -9.00 4.49 10.15
C ASN A 232 -7.53 4.46 10.60
N ILE A 233 -6.71 3.67 9.90
CA ILE A 233 -5.30 3.46 10.22
C ILE A 233 -4.52 3.10 8.96
N SER A 234 -3.23 3.43 8.96
CA SER A 234 -2.24 2.90 8.01
C SER A 234 -1.44 1.80 8.69
N VAL A 235 -1.20 0.71 7.96
CA VAL A 235 -0.44 -0.47 8.43
C VAL A 235 0.73 -0.71 7.49
N ASN A 236 1.91 -0.80 8.05
CA ASN A 236 3.11 -1.23 7.34
C ASN A 236 3.76 -2.38 8.10
N ASN A 237 3.69 -3.56 7.53
CA ASN A 237 4.37 -4.77 7.98
C ASN A 237 5.05 -5.46 6.79
N ALA A 238 5.72 -4.66 5.95
CA ALA A 238 6.33 -5.11 4.70
C ALA A 238 5.34 -5.96 3.87
N CYS A 239 5.78 -7.08 3.31
CA CYS A 239 4.93 -7.98 2.50
C CYS A 239 3.73 -8.57 3.27
N ALA A 240 3.69 -8.47 4.61
CA ALA A 240 2.60 -8.94 5.45
C ALA A 240 1.61 -7.83 5.85
N SER A 241 1.64 -6.66 5.19
CA SER A 241 0.76 -5.53 5.52
C SER A 241 -0.72 -5.88 5.35
N THR A 242 -1.09 -6.51 4.24
CA THR A 242 -2.50 -6.90 3.99
C THR A 242 -3.01 -7.96 4.97
N PRO A 243 -2.32 -9.07 5.26
CA PRO A 243 -2.72 -9.99 6.33
C PRO A 243 -2.86 -9.31 7.70
N SER A 244 -1.95 -8.40 8.05
CA SER A 244 -2.04 -7.63 9.29
C SER A 244 -3.28 -6.73 9.31
N ALA A 245 -3.63 -6.10 8.19
CA ALA A 245 -4.84 -5.30 8.05
C ALA A 245 -6.11 -6.14 8.24
N ILE A 246 -6.14 -7.37 7.72
CA ILE A 246 -7.26 -8.31 7.90
C ILE A 246 -7.43 -8.66 9.38
N SER A 247 -6.33 -8.94 10.09
CA SER A 247 -6.38 -9.24 11.54
C SER A 247 -6.92 -8.06 12.35
N ILE A 248 -6.48 -6.82 12.05
CA ILE A 248 -6.98 -5.60 12.69
C ILE A 248 -8.47 -5.40 12.37
N ALA A 249 -8.88 -5.68 11.13
CA ALA A 249 -10.28 -5.59 10.72
C ALA A 249 -11.16 -6.55 11.53
N GLU A 250 -10.72 -7.79 11.70
CA GLU A 250 -11.41 -8.78 12.53
C GLU A 250 -11.57 -8.26 13.96
N ASP A 251 -10.54 -7.70 14.57
CA ASP A 251 -10.60 -7.13 15.92
C ASP A 251 -11.59 -5.97 16.02
N TRP A 252 -11.61 -5.06 15.04
CA TRP A 252 -12.53 -3.92 15.05
C TRP A 252 -14.00 -4.33 14.85
N LEU A 253 -14.26 -5.31 13.97
CA LEU A 253 -15.60 -5.85 13.76
C LEU A 253 -16.07 -6.64 15.00
N SER A 254 -15.22 -7.49 15.55
CA SER A 254 -15.53 -8.30 16.77
C SER A 254 -15.86 -7.46 17.98
N THR A 255 -15.20 -6.31 18.12
CA THR A 255 -15.41 -5.36 19.23
C THR A 255 -16.51 -4.35 18.97
N GLY A 256 -17.17 -4.41 17.79
CA GLY A 256 -18.26 -3.51 17.42
C GLY A 256 -17.82 -2.05 17.18
N ARG A 257 -16.53 -1.81 16.90
CA ARG A 257 -16.03 -0.46 16.57
C ARG A 257 -16.62 0.08 15.28
N CYS A 258 -16.90 -0.81 14.34
CA CYS A 258 -17.55 -0.52 13.06
C CYS A 258 -18.30 -1.77 12.58
N ASP A 259 -19.15 -1.62 11.57
CA ASP A 259 -19.95 -2.71 11.00
C ASP A 259 -19.35 -3.22 9.70
N ARG A 260 -18.51 -2.41 9.05
CA ARG A 260 -17.73 -2.79 7.86
C ARG A 260 -16.38 -2.11 7.86
N ILE A 261 -15.45 -2.72 7.15
CA ILE A 261 -14.11 -2.19 6.96
C ILE A 261 -13.72 -2.33 5.50
N ILE A 262 -13.15 -1.29 4.97
CA ILE A 262 -12.52 -1.30 3.65
C ILE A 262 -11.02 -1.38 3.88
N ILE A 263 -10.44 -2.48 3.41
CA ILE A 263 -8.99 -2.66 3.38
C ILE A 263 -8.53 -2.34 1.97
N VAL A 264 -7.65 -1.37 1.84
CA VAL A 264 -6.99 -1.05 0.58
C VAL A 264 -5.50 -1.30 0.70
N SER A 265 -4.93 -1.94 -0.31
CA SER A 265 -3.50 -2.21 -0.36
C SER A 265 -2.98 -1.91 -1.76
N ALA A 266 -1.91 -1.17 -1.85
CA ALA A 266 -1.22 -0.92 -3.10
C ALA A 266 0.26 -0.62 -2.84
N ASP A 267 1.09 -1.04 -3.77
CA ASP A 267 2.49 -0.66 -3.87
C ASP A 267 2.88 -0.61 -5.34
N ASP A 268 3.72 0.35 -5.70
CA ASP A 268 4.34 0.49 -7.02
C ASP A 268 5.83 0.79 -6.79
N SER A 269 6.69 -0.21 -7.00
CA SER A 269 8.12 -0.18 -6.65
C SER A 269 9.03 -0.39 -7.84
#